data_4b3b063503e214ba7a694b827c84819c
#
_entry.id   4b3b063503e214ba7a694b827c84819c
#
_cell.length_a   1.000
_cell.length_b   1.000
_cell.length_c   1.000
_cell.angle_alpha   90.00
_cell.angle_beta   90.00
_cell.angle_gamma   90.00
#
_symmetry.space_group_name_H-M   'P 1'
#
loop_
_entity.id
_entity.type
_entity.pdbx_description
1 polymer ?
#
loop_
_entity_poly.entity_id
_entity_poly.type
_entity_poly.pdbx_seq_one_letter_code
_entity_poly.pdbx_strand_id
1 'polypeptide(L)'
;QKGKEIGAQVTIEMLDKKLRQIKSSFKSDAVFEHELKDNKLTIEQYKKELKTDLLMQQVIDREIEPSIKVSESDIKSFYEKNKEKFITGKKARASVILIKAERGNEKSEKLARKKIESALEQIKNGSDFSAIASKYSQDSLASKGGDLGYFTKNQMFGAFSSRAFGMNVGEVSEIFETVHGFHILKLTDLKKGD
;
A
#
# COMPACT_ATOMS: atom_id res chain seq x y z
N GLN A 1 -0.33 -13.65 -37.99
CA GLN A 1 0.12 -14.73 -38.84
C GLN A 1 0.43 -15.97 -38.01
N LYS A 2 1.29 -15.84 -36.98
CA LYS A 2 1.71 -16.94 -36.09
C LYS A 2 0.54 -17.59 -35.32
N GLY A 3 -0.41 -16.82 -34.83
CA GLY A 3 -1.59 -17.33 -34.13
C GLY A 3 -2.43 -18.33 -34.96
N LYS A 4 -2.51 -18.12 -36.28
CA LYS A 4 -3.19 -19.07 -37.19
C LYS A 4 -2.43 -20.36 -37.34
N GLU A 5 -1.10 -20.31 -37.41
CA GLU A 5 -0.23 -21.47 -37.55
C GLU A 5 -0.31 -22.43 -36.35
N ILE A 6 -0.43 -21.88 -35.14
CA ILE A 6 -0.55 -22.67 -33.90
C ILE A 6 -2.00 -22.98 -33.51
N GLY A 7 -2.97 -22.63 -34.35
CA GLY A 7 -4.38 -22.88 -34.08
C GLY A 7 -4.94 -22.07 -32.89
N ALA A 8 -4.35 -20.91 -32.61
CA ALA A 8 -4.89 -20.02 -31.56
C ALA A 8 -6.24 -19.46 -31.97
N GLN A 9 -7.24 -19.62 -31.14
CA GLN A 9 -8.60 -19.13 -31.38
C GLN A 9 -9.17 -18.51 -30.12
N VAL A 10 -9.79 -17.34 -30.25
CA VAL A 10 -10.54 -16.70 -29.18
C VAL A 10 -12.02 -16.91 -29.44
N THR A 11 -12.65 -17.73 -28.61
CA THR A 11 -14.09 -17.96 -28.66
C THR A 11 -14.85 -16.76 -28.11
N ILE A 12 -16.13 -16.64 -28.46
CA ILE A 12 -17.03 -15.61 -27.92
C ILE A 12 -17.07 -15.69 -26.36
N GLU A 13 -17.12 -16.91 -25.84
CA GLU A 13 -17.14 -17.16 -24.40
C GLU A 13 -15.88 -16.64 -23.69
N MET A 14 -14.70 -16.86 -24.26
CA MET A 14 -13.44 -16.33 -23.73
C MET A 14 -13.42 -14.80 -23.72
N LEU A 15 -13.89 -14.20 -24.81
CA LEU A 15 -13.97 -12.75 -24.93
C LEU A 15 -14.93 -12.15 -23.90
N ASP A 16 -16.11 -12.73 -23.75
CA ASP A 16 -17.13 -12.26 -22.80
C ASP A 16 -16.69 -12.46 -21.35
N LYS A 17 -16.02 -13.58 -21.04
CA LYS A 17 -15.43 -13.83 -19.71
C LYS A 17 -14.40 -12.75 -19.36
N LYS A 18 -13.49 -12.46 -20.27
CA LYS A 18 -12.46 -11.42 -20.07
C LYS A 18 -13.06 -10.04 -19.94
N LEU A 19 -14.07 -9.72 -20.77
CA LEU A 19 -14.77 -8.45 -20.71
C LEU A 19 -15.50 -8.27 -19.36
N ARG A 20 -16.19 -9.30 -18.86
CA ARG A 20 -16.79 -9.28 -17.51
C ARG A 20 -15.75 -9.05 -16.42
N GLN A 21 -14.60 -9.73 -16.51
CA GLN A 21 -13.51 -9.54 -15.55
C GLN A 21 -12.98 -8.10 -15.55
N ILE A 22 -12.82 -7.49 -16.73
CA ILE A 22 -12.39 -6.10 -16.85
C ILE A 22 -13.45 -5.16 -16.27
N LYS A 23 -14.72 -5.34 -16.64
CA LYS A 23 -15.83 -4.54 -16.11
C LYS A 23 -15.93 -4.61 -14.59
N SER A 24 -15.68 -5.77 -13.99
CA SER A 24 -15.70 -5.95 -12.52
C SER A 24 -14.60 -5.18 -11.78
N SER A 25 -13.55 -4.72 -12.46
CA SER A 25 -12.52 -3.85 -11.89
C SER A 25 -12.94 -2.37 -11.80
N PHE A 26 -14.04 -2.01 -12.47
CA PHE A 26 -14.63 -0.68 -12.40
C PHE A 26 -15.73 -0.62 -11.35
N LYS A 27 -15.99 0.56 -10.79
CA LYS A 27 -17.04 0.77 -9.76
C LYS A 27 -18.45 0.46 -10.29
N SER A 28 -18.67 0.61 -11.59
CA SER A 28 -19.94 0.29 -12.28
C SER A 28 -19.73 0.20 -13.79
N ASP A 29 -20.68 -0.41 -14.51
CA ASP A 29 -20.71 -0.43 -15.97
C ASP A 29 -20.73 0.97 -16.58
N ALA A 30 -21.41 1.93 -15.95
CA ALA A 30 -21.45 3.31 -16.41
C ALA A 30 -20.08 3.98 -16.38
N VAL A 31 -19.24 3.68 -15.38
CA VAL A 31 -17.86 4.19 -15.32
C VAL A 31 -17.01 3.58 -16.43
N PHE A 32 -17.16 2.29 -16.70
CA PHE A 32 -16.48 1.64 -17.83
C PHE A 32 -16.88 2.24 -19.18
N GLU A 33 -18.18 2.50 -19.40
CA GLU A 33 -18.66 3.12 -20.64
C GLU A 33 -18.19 4.57 -20.80
N HIS A 34 -18.08 5.31 -19.70
CA HIS A 34 -17.50 6.66 -19.71
C HIS A 34 -16.02 6.60 -20.12
N GLU A 35 -15.26 5.70 -19.55
CA GLU A 35 -13.84 5.51 -19.89
C GLU A 35 -13.65 5.17 -21.38
N LEU A 36 -14.50 4.32 -21.95
CA LEU A 36 -14.47 4.03 -23.38
C LEU A 36 -14.70 5.29 -24.21
N LYS A 37 -15.69 6.13 -23.84
CA LYS A 37 -16.00 7.39 -24.56
C LYS A 37 -14.85 8.39 -24.47
N ASP A 38 -14.23 8.53 -23.31
CA ASP A 38 -13.09 9.42 -23.11
C ASP A 38 -11.90 9.01 -23.99
N ASN A 39 -11.72 7.71 -24.18
CA ASN A 39 -10.72 7.13 -25.08
C ASN A 39 -11.19 7.07 -26.55
N LYS A 40 -12.37 7.62 -26.89
CA LYS A 40 -12.96 7.63 -28.23
C LYS A 40 -13.14 6.23 -28.85
N LEU A 41 -13.41 5.24 -28.00
CA LEU A 41 -13.62 3.84 -28.40
C LEU A 41 -15.10 3.46 -28.28
N THR A 42 -15.58 2.70 -29.26
CA THR A 42 -16.85 1.97 -29.12
C THR A 42 -16.59 0.61 -28.43
N ILE A 43 -17.64 0.01 -27.88
CA ILE A 43 -17.53 -1.32 -27.27
C ILE A 43 -17.12 -2.39 -28.28
N GLU A 44 -17.52 -2.25 -29.55
CA GLU A 44 -17.14 -3.16 -30.63
C GLU A 44 -15.66 -3.03 -30.98
N GLN A 45 -15.14 -1.80 -31.05
CA GLN A 45 -13.71 -1.55 -31.24
C GLN A 45 -12.89 -2.14 -30.08
N TYR A 46 -13.31 -1.88 -28.85
CA TYR A 46 -12.67 -2.43 -27.67
C TYR A 46 -12.66 -3.97 -27.65
N LYS A 47 -13.80 -4.61 -27.99
CA LYS A 47 -13.87 -6.07 -28.12
C LYS A 47 -12.91 -6.61 -29.20
N LYS A 48 -12.73 -5.88 -30.28
CA LYS A 48 -11.79 -6.27 -31.35
C LYS A 48 -10.35 -6.20 -30.88
N GLU A 49 -9.97 -5.15 -30.14
CA GLU A 49 -8.66 -5.02 -29.54
C GLU A 49 -8.42 -6.13 -28.51
N LEU A 50 -9.37 -6.32 -27.59
CA LEU A 50 -9.31 -7.37 -26.58
C LEU A 50 -9.17 -8.77 -27.18
N LYS A 51 -9.83 -9.04 -28.31
CA LYS A 51 -9.67 -10.28 -29.04
C LYS A 51 -8.24 -10.46 -29.58
N THR A 52 -7.66 -9.37 -30.08
CA THR A 52 -6.28 -9.37 -30.57
C THR A 52 -5.29 -9.64 -29.44
N ASP A 53 -5.48 -9.00 -28.27
CA ASP A 53 -4.65 -9.19 -27.10
C ASP A 53 -4.74 -10.63 -26.57
N LEU A 54 -5.94 -11.20 -26.51
CA LEU A 54 -6.14 -12.60 -26.12
C LEU A 54 -5.47 -13.58 -27.10
N LEU A 55 -5.48 -13.27 -28.42
CA LEU A 55 -4.75 -14.08 -29.39
C LEU A 55 -3.24 -13.96 -29.21
N MET A 56 -2.72 -12.76 -28.97
CA MET A 56 -1.30 -12.54 -28.68
C MET A 56 -0.88 -13.30 -27.42
N GLN A 57 -1.68 -13.23 -26.35
CA GLN A 57 -1.40 -13.96 -25.12
C GLN A 57 -1.33 -15.47 -25.37
N GLN A 58 -2.25 -16.05 -26.14
CA GLN A 58 -2.19 -17.47 -26.47
C GLN A 58 -0.93 -17.86 -27.26
N VAL A 59 -0.44 -16.96 -28.13
CA VAL A 59 0.84 -17.20 -28.84
C VAL A 59 2.01 -17.19 -27.85
N ILE A 60 2.03 -16.24 -26.94
CA ILE A 60 3.06 -16.13 -25.89
C ILE A 60 3.06 -17.39 -25.03
N ASP A 61 1.89 -17.78 -24.50
CA ASP A 61 1.74 -18.93 -23.59
C ASP A 61 2.15 -20.26 -24.26
N ARG A 62 1.91 -20.41 -25.55
CA ARG A 62 2.17 -21.66 -26.26
C ARG A 62 3.57 -21.76 -26.86
N GLU A 63 4.10 -20.66 -27.36
CA GLU A 63 5.35 -20.67 -28.13
C GLU A 63 6.54 -20.10 -27.36
N ILE A 64 6.29 -19.10 -26.52
CA ILE A 64 7.36 -18.35 -25.87
C ILE A 64 7.60 -18.89 -24.45
N GLU A 65 6.57 -18.97 -23.60
CA GLU A 65 6.73 -19.42 -22.22
C GLU A 65 7.41 -20.79 -22.09
N PRO A 66 7.02 -21.83 -22.85
CA PRO A 66 7.68 -23.13 -22.74
C PRO A 66 9.15 -23.13 -23.20
N SER A 67 9.54 -22.13 -24.02
CA SER A 67 10.92 -21.98 -24.50
C SER A 67 11.82 -21.21 -23.51
N ILE A 68 11.22 -20.49 -22.57
CA ILE A 68 11.96 -19.73 -21.56
C ILE A 68 12.46 -20.70 -20.47
N LYS A 69 13.76 -20.97 -20.49
CA LYS A 69 14.43 -21.72 -19.43
C LYS A 69 15.23 -20.74 -18.57
N VAL A 70 14.77 -20.53 -17.37
CA VAL A 70 15.54 -19.73 -16.38
C VAL A 70 16.41 -20.69 -15.59
N SER A 71 17.72 -20.62 -15.78
CA SER A 71 18.67 -21.42 -15.03
C SER A 71 18.95 -20.82 -13.65
N GLU A 72 19.46 -21.65 -12.72
CA GLU A 72 19.93 -21.13 -11.42
C GLU A 72 21.02 -20.06 -11.58
N SER A 73 21.85 -20.16 -12.61
CA SER A 73 22.87 -19.15 -12.94
C SER A 73 22.24 -17.82 -13.37
N ASP A 74 21.11 -17.84 -14.09
CA ASP A 74 20.38 -16.63 -14.48
C ASP A 74 19.77 -15.95 -13.26
N ILE A 75 19.17 -16.74 -12.38
CA ILE A 75 18.60 -16.26 -11.10
C ILE A 75 19.70 -15.61 -10.26
N LYS A 76 20.83 -16.29 -10.09
CA LYS A 76 21.97 -15.78 -9.33
C LYS A 76 22.55 -14.51 -9.95
N SER A 77 22.73 -14.49 -11.28
CA SER A 77 23.23 -13.32 -12.00
C SER A 77 22.27 -12.13 -11.88
N PHE A 78 20.96 -12.38 -11.98
CA PHE A 78 19.96 -11.34 -11.80
C PHE A 78 19.98 -10.79 -10.37
N TYR A 79 20.04 -11.65 -9.34
CA TYR A 79 20.15 -11.24 -7.95
C TYR A 79 21.42 -10.40 -7.71
N GLU A 80 22.59 -10.87 -8.17
CA GLU A 80 23.86 -10.15 -8.02
C GLU A 80 23.82 -8.74 -8.66
N LYS A 81 23.21 -8.61 -9.84
CA LYS A 81 23.07 -7.34 -10.55
C LYS A 81 22.01 -6.40 -9.98
N ASN A 82 21.11 -6.92 -9.13
CA ASN A 82 19.98 -6.16 -8.62
C ASN A 82 19.86 -6.25 -7.09
N LYS A 83 20.97 -6.50 -6.39
CA LYS A 83 20.98 -6.67 -4.92
C LYS A 83 20.24 -5.55 -4.21
N GLU A 84 20.39 -4.31 -4.64
CA GLU A 84 19.71 -3.15 -4.05
C GLU A 84 18.17 -3.23 -4.11
N LYS A 85 17.60 -3.99 -5.07
CA LYS A 85 16.14 -4.21 -5.17
C LYS A 85 15.65 -5.26 -4.19
N PHE A 86 16.53 -6.13 -3.70
CA PHE A 86 16.22 -7.22 -2.77
C PHE A 86 16.60 -6.88 -1.32
N ILE A 87 17.37 -5.80 -1.12
CA ILE A 87 17.64 -5.33 0.23
C ILE A 87 16.32 -4.88 0.85
N THR A 88 15.82 -5.66 1.80
CA THR A 88 14.71 -5.22 2.64
C THR A 88 15.25 -4.11 3.55
N GLY A 89 14.88 -2.87 3.27
CA GLY A 89 15.30 -1.74 4.11
C GLY A 89 14.97 -1.98 5.58
N LYS A 90 15.65 -1.29 6.47
CA LYS A 90 15.34 -1.31 7.91
C LYS A 90 13.82 -1.28 8.13
N LYS A 91 13.32 -2.11 9.04
CA LYS A 91 11.91 -2.14 9.43
C LYS A 91 11.77 -1.62 10.86
N ALA A 92 10.94 -0.60 11.03
CA ALA A 92 10.57 -0.09 12.34
C ALA A 92 9.22 -0.69 12.77
N ARG A 93 9.05 -0.97 14.06
CA ARG A 93 7.76 -1.21 14.69
C ARG A 93 7.49 -0.10 15.67
N ALA A 94 6.33 0.52 15.56
CA ALA A 94 5.98 1.64 16.43
C ALA A 94 4.52 1.56 16.85
N SER A 95 4.21 2.23 17.96
CA SER A 95 2.84 2.46 18.42
C SER A 95 2.51 3.94 18.32
N VAL A 96 1.25 4.27 18.02
CA VAL A 96 0.78 5.65 17.81
C VAL A 96 -0.41 5.99 18.71
N ILE A 97 -0.44 7.23 19.19
CA ILE A 97 -1.63 7.87 19.76
C ILE A 97 -2.02 9.00 18.83
N LEU A 98 -3.27 9.02 18.40
CA LEU A 98 -3.87 10.09 17.60
C LEU A 98 -5.00 10.75 18.38
N ILE A 99 -4.96 12.06 18.49
CA ILE A 99 -6.11 12.88 18.88
C ILE A 99 -6.52 13.70 17.67
N LYS A 100 -7.68 13.40 17.12
CA LYS A 100 -8.22 14.08 15.93
C LYS A 100 -8.52 15.53 16.21
N ALA A 101 -8.23 16.40 15.25
CA ALA A 101 -8.56 17.81 15.27
C ALA A 101 -9.12 18.23 13.91
N GLU A 102 -10.16 19.04 13.91
CA GLU A 102 -10.67 19.67 12.70
C GLU A 102 -9.78 20.85 12.35
N ARG A 103 -9.10 20.73 11.21
CA ARG A 103 -8.17 21.77 10.76
C ARG A 103 -8.90 23.08 10.46
N GLY A 104 -8.37 24.19 11.03
CA GLY A 104 -8.99 25.50 10.92
C GLY A 104 -10.10 25.78 11.94
N ASN A 105 -10.41 24.82 12.81
CA ASN A 105 -11.31 25.00 13.95
C ASN A 105 -10.48 25.13 15.22
N GLU A 106 -10.15 26.38 15.59
CA GLU A 106 -9.30 26.69 16.75
C GLU A 106 -9.76 26.03 18.05
N LYS A 107 -11.07 25.93 18.27
CA LYS A 107 -11.63 25.28 19.47
C LYS A 107 -11.34 23.78 19.47
N SER A 108 -11.50 23.12 18.32
CA SER A 108 -11.20 21.70 18.14
C SER A 108 -9.71 21.44 18.33
N GLU A 109 -8.86 22.22 17.67
CA GLU A 109 -7.39 22.11 17.76
C GLU A 109 -6.89 22.31 19.19
N LYS A 110 -7.39 23.35 19.90
CA LYS A 110 -7.02 23.64 21.30
C LYS A 110 -7.41 22.50 22.23
N LEU A 111 -8.59 21.89 22.01
CA LEU A 111 -9.06 20.76 22.82
C LEU A 111 -8.24 19.51 22.58
N ALA A 112 -7.95 19.22 21.31
CA ALA A 112 -7.14 18.07 20.91
C ALA A 112 -5.70 18.20 21.44
N ARG A 113 -5.11 19.40 21.36
CA ARG A 113 -3.78 19.69 21.90
C ARG A 113 -3.71 19.44 23.40
N LYS A 114 -4.65 19.94 24.16
CA LYS A 114 -4.70 19.67 25.61
C LYS A 114 -4.79 18.18 25.94
N LYS A 115 -5.58 17.42 25.17
CA LYS A 115 -5.72 15.97 25.37
C LYS A 115 -4.42 15.22 25.06
N ILE A 116 -3.74 15.55 23.96
CA ILE A 116 -2.50 14.89 23.59
C ILE A 116 -1.35 15.25 24.55
N GLU A 117 -1.31 16.49 25.03
CA GLU A 117 -0.36 16.94 26.07
C GLU A 117 -0.54 16.18 27.37
N SER A 118 -1.80 16.00 27.84
CA SER A 118 -2.10 15.20 29.01
C SER A 118 -1.72 13.72 28.82
N ALA A 119 -1.90 13.16 27.62
CA ALA A 119 -1.47 11.80 27.30
C ALA A 119 0.06 11.68 27.37
N LEU A 120 0.80 12.62 26.77
CA LEU A 120 2.25 12.64 26.81
C LEU A 120 2.80 12.77 28.23
N GLU A 121 2.21 13.64 29.04
CA GLU A 121 2.59 13.83 30.43
C GLU A 121 2.43 12.55 31.24
N GLN A 122 1.31 11.83 31.12
CA GLN A 122 1.11 10.55 31.77
C GLN A 122 2.16 9.51 31.34
N ILE A 123 2.52 9.46 30.06
CA ILE A 123 3.56 8.57 29.55
C ILE A 123 4.94 8.96 30.14
N LYS A 124 5.28 10.26 30.15
CA LYS A 124 6.54 10.75 30.77
C LYS A 124 6.61 10.45 32.28
N ASN A 125 5.46 10.38 32.95
CA ASN A 125 5.34 10.00 34.35
C ASN A 125 5.29 8.47 34.57
N GLY A 126 5.60 7.66 33.56
CA GLY A 126 5.77 6.22 33.67
C GLY A 126 4.53 5.37 33.36
N SER A 127 3.43 5.98 32.89
CA SER A 127 2.27 5.20 32.45
C SER A 127 2.59 4.41 31.18
N ASP A 128 2.03 3.19 31.08
CA ASP A 128 2.20 2.34 29.91
C ASP A 128 1.60 2.99 28.65
N PHE A 129 2.39 3.05 27.58
CA PHE A 129 1.99 3.65 26.32
C PHE A 129 0.74 2.99 25.72
N SER A 130 0.64 1.66 25.78
CA SER A 130 -0.48 0.91 25.22
C SER A 130 -1.76 1.19 26.00
N ALA A 131 -1.69 1.31 27.33
CA ALA A 131 -2.83 1.70 28.16
C ALA A 131 -3.30 3.12 27.85
N ILE A 132 -2.37 4.08 27.69
CA ILE A 132 -2.69 5.47 27.31
C ILE A 132 -3.24 5.53 25.89
N ALA A 133 -2.70 4.74 24.93
CA ALA A 133 -3.25 4.63 23.57
C ALA A 133 -4.69 4.13 23.61
N SER A 134 -4.97 3.06 24.33
CA SER A 134 -6.32 2.52 24.47
C SER A 134 -7.31 3.50 25.10
N LYS A 135 -6.84 4.35 26.01
CA LYS A 135 -7.67 5.32 26.73
C LYS A 135 -7.93 6.60 25.93
N TYR A 136 -6.94 7.12 25.23
CA TYR A 136 -6.99 8.47 24.64
C TYR A 136 -7.02 8.47 23.12
N SER A 137 -6.43 7.44 22.46
CA SER A 137 -6.27 7.45 21.02
C SER A 137 -7.60 7.30 20.27
N GLN A 138 -7.75 8.08 19.21
CA GLN A 138 -8.86 8.02 18.26
C GLN A 138 -8.46 7.33 16.95
N ASP A 139 -7.30 6.68 16.96
CA ASP A 139 -6.86 5.82 15.87
C ASP A 139 -7.61 4.47 15.89
N SER A 140 -7.74 3.83 14.74
CA SER A 140 -8.39 2.51 14.61
C SER A 140 -7.66 1.40 15.37
N LEU A 141 -6.37 1.59 15.65
CA LEU A 141 -5.53 0.66 16.40
C LEU A 141 -5.48 0.95 17.91
N ALA A 142 -6.27 1.91 18.41
CA ALA A 142 -6.30 2.27 19.82
C ALA A 142 -6.49 1.06 20.75
N SER A 143 -7.45 0.16 20.41
CA SER A 143 -7.73 -1.06 21.18
C SER A 143 -6.59 -2.08 21.20
N LYS A 144 -5.64 -1.95 20.26
CA LYS A 144 -4.40 -2.75 20.18
C LYS A 144 -3.18 -2.00 20.72
N GLY A 145 -3.40 -0.99 21.58
CA GLY A 145 -2.34 -0.16 22.11
C GLY A 145 -1.65 0.74 21.08
N GLY A 146 -2.31 0.99 19.94
CA GLY A 146 -1.80 1.80 18.85
C GLY A 146 -0.73 1.13 17.99
N ASP A 147 -0.51 -0.18 18.10
CA ASP A 147 0.56 -0.90 17.39
C ASP A 147 0.34 -0.91 15.88
N LEU A 148 1.25 -0.26 15.15
CA LEU A 148 1.27 -0.18 13.68
C LEU A 148 1.88 -1.42 13.01
N GLY A 149 2.46 -2.34 13.81
CA GLY A 149 3.27 -3.44 13.27
C GLY A 149 4.59 -2.95 12.66
N TYR A 150 5.26 -3.84 11.93
CA TYR A 150 6.49 -3.50 11.20
C TYR A 150 6.20 -2.82 9.89
N PHE A 151 6.95 -1.75 9.60
CA PHE A 151 6.87 -1.02 8.34
C PHE A 151 8.26 -0.57 7.88
N THR A 152 8.42 -0.43 6.57
CA THR A 152 9.61 0.15 5.95
C THR A 152 9.44 1.67 5.81
N LYS A 153 10.56 2.36 5.53
CA LYS A 153 10.56 3.83 5.39
C LYS A 153 9.56 4.35 4.34
N ASN A 154 9.30 3.56 3.30
CA ASN A 154 8.45 3.96 2.17
C ASN A 154 6.96 3.56 2.35
N GLN A 155 6.61 2.78 3.38
CA GLN A 155 5.25 2.33 3.65
C GLN A 155 4.44 3.31 4.50
N MET A 156 5.09 4.27 5.15
CA MET A 156 4.44 5.24 6.03
C MET A 156 4.63 6.67 5.52
N PHE A 157 3.69 7.54 5.84
CA PHE A 157 3.81 8.97 5.55
C PHE A 157 5.09 9.56 6.13
N GLY A 158 5.72 10.50 5.40
CA GLY A 158 7.03 11.05 5.71
C GLY A 158 7.20 11.55 7.15
N ALA A 159 6.16 12.16 7.74
CA ALA A 159 6.18 12.63 9.13
C ALA A 159 6.35 11.50 10.16
N PHE A 160 5.71 10.34 9.95
CA PHE A 160 5.86 9.15 10.79
C PHE A 160 7.19 8.46 10.53
N SER A 161 7.49 8.26 9.25
CA SER A 161 8.68 7.56 8.82
C SER A 161 9.96 8.23 9.31
N SER A 162 10.09 9.54 9.08
CA SER A 162 11.27 10.30 9.52
C SER A 162 11.50 10.22 11.03
N ARG A 163 10.42 10.26 11.83
CA ARG A 163 10.51 10.15 13.28
C ARG A 163 10.89 8.73 13.71
N ALA A 164 10.13 7.73 13.26
CA ALA A 164 10.36 6.34 13.67
C ALA A 164 11.79 5.87 13.38
N PHE A 165 12.32 6.21 12.18
CA PHE A 165 13.68 5.81 11.80
C PHE A 165 14.79 6.70 12.38
N GLY A 166 14.44 7.82 13.01
CA GLY A 166 15.38 8.71 13.71
C GLY A 166 15.42 8.51 15.22
N MET A 167 14.52 7.70 15.79
CA MET A 167 14.39 7.46 17.23
C MET A 167 15.16 6.21 17.66
N ASN A 168 15.45 6.12 18.96
CA ASN A 168 15.95 4.90 19.60
C ASN A 168 14.79 3.99 20.03
N VAL A 169 15.03 2.68 20.06
CA VAL A 169 14.01 1.72 20.54
C VAL A 169 13.65 2.04 22.01
N GLY A 170 12.36 2.11 22.28
CA GLY A 170 11.78 2.52 23.56
C GLY A 170 11.48 4.03 23.67
N GLU A 171 12.02 4.84 22.80
CA GLU A 171 11.82 6.30 22.81
C GLU A 171 10.37 6.67 22.43
N VAL A 172 9.86 7.73 23.07
CA VAL A 172 8.58 8.36 22.79
C VAL A 172 8.84 9.72 22.16
N SER A 173 8.19 9.99 21.03
CA SER A 173 8.35 11.25 20.31
C SER A 173 7.71 12.43 21.08
N GLU A 174 8.15 13.63 20.76
CA GLU A 174 7.36 14.82 21.04
C GLU A 174 6.07 14.80 20.20
N ILE A 175 5.11 15.64 20.59
CA ILE A 175 3.86 15.81 19.85
C ILE A 175 4.15 16.35 18.46
N PHE A 176 3.55 15.75 17.44
CA PHE A 176 3.60 16.25 16.07
C PHE A 176 2.22 16.26 15.43
N GLU A 177 2.08 17.08 14.42
CA GLU A 177 0.81 17.33 13.75
C GLU A 177 0.79 16.72 12.34
N THR A 178 -0.37 16.27 11.95
CA THR A 178 -0.71 15.87 10.56
C THR A 178 -2.06 16.45 10.17
N VAL A 179 -2.52 16.17 8.97
CA VAL A 179 -3.87 16.54 8.50
C VAL A 179 -5.00 15.92 9.33
N HIS A 180 -4.71 14.88 10.13
CA HIS A 180 -5.67 14.15 10.95
C HIS A 180 -5.74 14.67 12.40
N GLY A 181 -4.77 15.46 12.85
CA GLY A 181 -4.65 15.97 14.20
C GLY A 181 -3.27 15.76 14.81
N PHE A 182 -3.22 15.63 16.12
CA PHE A 182 -1.99 15.52 16.90
C PHE A 182 -1.64 14.09 17.23
N HIS A 183 -0.35 13.78 17.15
CA HIS A 183 0.18 12.43 17.34
C HIS A 183 1.33 12.38 18.33
N ILE A 184 1.47 11.22 18.97
CA ILE A 184 2.67 10.79 19.70
C ILE A 184 3.02 9.40 19.17
N LEU A 185 4.30 9.15 18.97
CA LEU A 185 4.82 7.88 18.48
C LEU A 185 5.78 7.28 19.52
N LYS A 186 5.73 5.95 19.72
CA LYS A 186 6.74 5.21 20.46
C LYS A 186 7.38 4.18 19.53
N LEU A 187 8.69 4.24 19.36
CA LEU A 187 9.42 3.18 18.64
C LEU A 187 9.55 1.96 19.54
N THR A 188 9.00 0.83 19.14
CA THR A 188 8.99 -0.41 19.93
C THR A 188 10.05 -1.40 19.48
N ASP A 189 10.44 -1.38 18.20
CA ASP A 189 11.51 -2.23 17.67
C ASP A 189 12.09 -1.63 16.37
N LEU A 190 13.35 -1.99 16.08
CA LEU A 190 14.04 -1.60 14.85
C LEU A 190 14.86 -2.76 14.32
N LYS A 191 14.41 -3.40 13.26
CA LYS A 191 15.13 -4.48 12.58
C LYS A 191 16.04 -3.92 11.51
N LYS A 192 17.27 -4.44 11.45
CA LYS A 192 18.15 -4.19 10.31
C LYS A 192 17.49 -4.80 9.06
N GLY A 193 17.69 -4.19 7.92
CA GLY A 193 17.38 -4.81 6.64
C GLY A 193 18.36 -5.97 6.38
N ASP A 194 17.85 -7.03 5.78
CA ASP A 194 18.66 -8.14 5.28
C ASP A 194 19.26 -7.77 3.93
#